data_a20d2c6b09b8c7f84095271e0dce1717
#
_entry.id   a20d2c6b09b8c7f84095271e0dce1717
#
_cell.length_a   1.000
_cell.length_b   1.000
_cell.length_c   1.000
_cell.angle_alpha   90.00
_cell.angle_beta   90.00
_cell.angle_gamma   90.00
#
_symmetry.space_group_name_H-M   'P 1'
#
loop_
_entity.id
_entity.type
_entity.pdbx_description
1 polymer ?
#
loop_
_entity_poly.entity_id
_entity_poly.type
_entity_poly.pdbx_seq_one_letter_code
_entity_poly.pdbx_strand_id
1 'polypeptide(L)'
;MITPKVVRRFDLTKTTFIIPLRIETEDRMRNIITTLIYLTRNFDTKIIVKEVDKESVYLRDVQPLLEQALEPEMLACIHHIFEQSDDFTFHRTKILNDMLWTVDTPVVANYDSDIILPLESYINATNMIAKGWVHPDAEGGEPVKVVYPYGFGDYQFQCHVGDNEVTNFINSGFNFEYFNGHMRQWDAKYGFCQFFDTEEYKKLGGENENFIAYGYEDDERHFRFNLLSSVGRIHEYVYHLEHGRTKNSWFNNPHCENNKKLWEQLKVKGKKSLTKYYQEVDYIKRRNG
;
A
#
# COMPACT_ATOMS: atom_id res chain seq x y z
N MET A 1 -4.03 -1.05 -39.46
CA MET A 1 -4.17 -0.10 -38.33
C MET A 1 -5.13 -0.74 -37.31
N ILE A 2 -4.60 -1.20 -36.19
CA ILE A 2 -5.42 -1.71 -35.09
C ILE A 2 -5.87 -0.48 -34.32
N THR A 3 -7.16 -0.16 -34.41
CA THR A 3 -7.76 0.92 -33.60
C THR A 3 -7.54 0.55 -32.14
N PRO A 4 -6.91 1.40 -31.32
CA PRO A 4 -6.76 1.10 -29.92
C PRO A 4 -8.17 0.94 -29.32
N LYS A 5 -8.46 -0.24 -28.74
CA LYS A 5 -9.65 -0.44 -27.94
C LYS A 5 -9.52 0.51 -26.76
N VAL A 6 -10.32 1.57 -26.71
CA VAL A 6 -10.45 2.39 -25.51
C VAL A 6 -10.95 1.47 -24.39
N VAL A 7 -10.04 0.94 -23.61
CA VAL A 7 -10.39 0.19 -22.40
C VAL A 7 -10.92 1.22 -21.41
N ARG A 8 -12.22 1.15 -21.12
CA ARG A 8 -12.86 2.04 -20.16
C ARG A 8 -12.28 1.76 -18.78
N ARG A 9 -11.51 2.70 -18.25
CA ARG A 9 -10.98 2.63 -16.88
C ARG A 9 -12.12 2.79 -15.87
N PHE A 10 -12.00 2.13 -14.74
CA PHE A 10 -12.93 2.29 -13.62
C PHE A 10 -12.63 3.59 -12.87
N ASP A 11 -13.68 4.28 -12.45
CA ASP A 11 -13.56 5.53 -11.68
C ASP A 11 -13.16 5.24 -10.22
N LEU A 12 -11.94 5.57 -9.88
CA LEU A 12 -11.37 5.63 -8.53
C LEU A 12 -10.83 7.04 -8.21
N THR A 13 -11.38 8.09 -8.83
CA THR A 13 -10.94 9.49 -8.62
C THR A 13 -11.07 9.96 -7.16
N LYS A 14 -11.83 9.25 -6.34
CA LYS A 14 -11.94 9.47 -4.88
C LYS A 14 -10.82 8.84 -4.06
N THR A 15 -9.93 8.08 -4.70
CA THR A 15 -8.84 7.36 -4.03
C THR A 15 -7.49 7.89 -4.49
N THR A 16 -6.57 8.10 -3.55
CA THR A 16 -5.15 8.31 -3.82
C THR A 16 -4.36 7.12 -3.27
N PHE A 17 -3.59 6.47 -4.15
CA PHE A 17 -2.62 5.46 -3.72
C PHE A 17 -1.33 6.14 -3.27
N ILE A 18 -0.79 5.76 -2.11
CA ILE A 18 0.51 6.21 -1.60
C ILE A 18 1.46 5.01 -1.53
N ILE A 19 2.55 5.08 -2.32
CA ILE A 19 3.48 3.97 -2.51
C ILE A 19 4.88 4.42 -2.08
N PRO A 20 5.39 3.93 -0.94
CA PRO A 20 6.77 4.17 -0.53
C PRO A 20 7.70 3.29 -1.38
N LEU A 21 8.77 3.85 -1.91
CA LEU A 21 9.62 3.17 -2.87
C LEU A 21 11.11 3.25 -2.52
N ARG A 22 11.79 2.10 -2.61
CA ARG A 22 13.23 1.94 -2.75
C ARG A 22 13.50 0.75 -3.65
N ILE A 23 14.23 0.95 -4.73
CA ILE A 23 14.49 -0.10 -5.72
C ILE A 23 15.90 -0.66 -5.49
N GLU A 24 15.97 -1.75 -4.72
CA GLU A 24 17.22 -2.39 -4.34
C GLU A 24 17.57 -3.60 -5.21
N THR A 25 16.61 -4.10 -6.03
CA THR A 25 16.79 -5.29 -6.89
C THR A 25 16.00 -5.15 -8.19
N GLU A 26 16.37 -5.93 -9.21
CA GLU A 26 15.63 -5.99 -10.48
C GLU A 26 14.17 -6.47 -10.28
N ASP A 27 13.95 -7.42 -9.37
CA ASP A 27 12.59 -7.87 -9.02
C ASP A 27 11.72 -6.72 -8.52
N ARG A 28 12.26 -5.85 -7.62
CA ARG A 28 11.52 -4.68 -7.12
C ARG A 28 11.22 -3.68 -8.23
N MET A 29 12.15 -3.50 -9.16
CA MET A 29 11.94 -2.66 -10.33
C MET A 29 10.81 -3.21 -11.21
N ARG A 30 10.87 -4.50 -11.55
CA ARG A 30 9.81 -5.19 -12.30
C ARG A 30 8.45 -5.06 -11.62
N ASN A 31 8.41 -5.29 -10.30
CA ASN A 31 7.18 -5.28 -9.53
C ASN A 31 6.52 -3.90 -9.50
N ILE A 32 7.26 -2.82 -9.23
CA ILE A 32 6.68 -1.46 -9.28
C ILE A 32 6.20 -1.08 -10.66
N ILE A 33 6.91 -1.43 -11.74
CA ILE A 33 6.47 -1.20 -13.12
C ILE A 33 5.13 -1.94 -13.36
N THR A 34 5.06 -3.20 -12.97
CA THR A 34 3.86 -4.03 -13.13
C THR A 34 2.67 -3.44 -12.38
N THR A 35 2.89 -3.06 -11.12
CA THR A 35 1.88 -2.44 -10.26
C THR A 35 1.36 -1.13 -10.85
N LEU A 36 2.23 -0.25 -11.31
CA LEU A 36 1.84 1.03 -11.90
C LEU A 36 1.09 0.83 -13.23
N ILE A 37 1.54 -0.07 -14.09
CA ILE A 37 0.83 -0.43 -15.33
C ILE A 37 -0.56 -1.00 -15.00
N TYR A 38 -0.67 -1.89 -14.00
CA TYR A 38 -1.93 -2.47 -13.59
C TYR A 38 -2.91 -1.40 -13.10
N LEU A 39 -2.48 -0.56 -12.17
CA LEU A 39 -3.33 0.48 -11.59
C LEU A 39 -3.78 1.49 -12.64
N THR A 40 -2.86 2.02 -13.46
CA THR A 40 -3.19 3.10 -14.40
C THR A 40 -3.97 2.64 -15.63
N ARG A 41 -3.80 1.40 -16.09
CA ARG A 41 -4.60 0.85 -17.19
C ARG A 41 -6.04 0.51 -16.77
N ASN A 42 -6.25 0.18 -15.51
CA ASN A 42 -7.57 -0.23 -15.02
C ASN A 42 -8.35 0.91 -14.37
N PHE A 43 -7.67 1.89 -13.75
CA PHE A 43 -8.34 2.89 -12.93
C PHE A 43 -8.00 4.31 -13.34
N ASP A 44 -9.02 5.19 -13.27
CA ASP A 44 -8.82 6.64 -13.22
C ASP A 44 -8.69 7.03 -11.74
N THR A 45 -7.45 7.36 -11.31
CA THR A 45 -7.08 7.51 -9.89
C THR A 45 -5.89 8.45 -9.75
N LYS A 46 -5.48 8.75 -8.52
CA LYS A 46 -4.22 9.43 -8.19
C LYS A 46 -3.24 8.44 -7.57
N ILE A 47 -1.97 8.48 -7.97
CA ILE A 47 -0.91 7.64 -7.42
C ILE A 47 0.27 8.54 -7.06
N ILE A 48 0.64 8.55 -5.78
CA ILE A 48 1.85 9.22 -5.30
C ILE A 48 2.89 8.14 -5.01
N VAL A 49 4.03 8.21 -5.70
CA VAL A 49 5.18 7.32 -5.46
C VAL A 49 6.28 8.16 -4.85
N LYS A 50 6.66 7.87 -3.60
CA LYS A 50 7.79 8.57 -2.97
C LYS A 50 8.99 7.63 -2.86
N GLU A 51 10.01 7.92 -3.66
CA GLU A 51 11.31 7.24 -3.65
C GLU A 51 12.27 7.96 -2.72
N VAL A 52 12.94 7.20 -1.84
CA VAL A 52 13.98 7.71 -0.93
C VAL A 52 15.22 6.86 -1.09
N ASP A 53 16.24 7.40 -1.77
CA ASP A 53 17.50 6.71 -2.06
C ASP A 53 18.62 7.72 -2.36
N LYS A 54 19.85 7.23 -2.60
CA LYS A 54 21.00 8.06 -2.99
C LYS A 54 20.81 8.70 -4.35
N GLU A 55 20.25 7.96 -5.29
CA GLU A 55 19.90 8.38 -6.66
C GLU A 55 18.55 7.82 -7.04
N SER A 56 17.84 8.49 -7.94
CA SER A 56 16.54 8.01 -8.40
C SER A 56 16.70 6.92 -9.46
N VAL A 57 16.47 5.68 -9.05
CA VAL A 57 16.33 4.53 -9.96
C VAL A 57 15.01 4.65 -10.75
N TYR A 58 13.97 5.20 -10.13
CA TYR A 58 12.70 5.43 -10.80
C TYR A 58 12.86 6.34 -12.04
N LEU A 59 13.47 7.49 -11.90
CA LEU A 59 13.67 8.42 -13.04
C LEU A 59 14.59 7.85 -14.11
N ARG A 60 15.61 7.10 -13.70
CA ARG A 60 16.60 6.54 -14.62
C ARG A 60 16.06 5.35 -15.40
N ASP A 61 15.38 4.41 -14.73
CA ASP A 61 15.09 3.07 -15.27
C ASP A 61 13.60 2.77 -15.37
N VAL A 62 12.76 3.24 -14.44
CA VAL A 62 11.32 2.93 -14.41
C VAL A 62 10.52 3.85 -15.31
N GLN A 63 10.71 5.16 -15.18
CA GLN A 63 9.94 6.15 -15.94
C GLN A 63 10.02 5.95 -17.45
N PRO A 64 11.21 5.73 -18.08
CA PRO A 64 11.28 5.49 -19.53
C PRO A 64 10.51 4.25 -20.00
N LEU A 65 10.39 3.22 -19.16
CA LEU A 65 9.62 2.02 -19.48
C LEU A 65 8.11 2.26 -19.35
N LEU A 66 7.69 3.06 -18.37
CA LEU A 66 6.29 3.48 -18.25
C LEU A 66 5.87 4.37 -19.41
N GLU A 67 6.71 5.30 -19.85
CA GLU A 67 6.47 6.18 -21.00
C GLU A 67 6.30 5.40 -22.32
N GLN A 68 6.94 4.24 -22.45
CA GLN A 68 6.75 3.33 -23.59
C GLN A 68 5.48 2.48 -23.48
N ALA A 69 5.03 2.20 -22.27
CA ALA A 69 3.94 1.25 -21.99
C ALA A 69 2.56 1.91 -21.81
N LEU A 70 2.52 3.19 -21.47
CA LEU A 70 1.32 3.90 -21.04
C LEU A 70 1.01 5.11 -21.90
N GLU A 71 -0.27 5.38 -22.11
CA GLU A 71 -0.74 6.61 -22.73
C GLU A 71 -0.54 7.83 -21.80
N PRO A 72 -0.42 9.06 -22.34
CA PRO A 72 -0.17 10.27 -21.53
C PRO A 72 -1.16 10.49 -20.38
N GLU A 73 -2.44 10.19 -20.58
CA GLU A 73 -3.46 10.31 -19.52
C GLU A 73 -3.30 9.29 -18.40
N MET A 74 -2.70 8.13 -18.67
CA MET A 74 -2.36 7.12 -17.65
C MET A 74 -1.12 7.54 -16.87
N LEU A 75 -0.11 8.07 -17.56
CA LEU A 75 1.08 8.63 -16.92
C LEU A 75 0.75 9.81 -16.01
N ALA A 76 -0.21 10.65 -16.41
CA ALA A 76 -0.66 11.79 -15.61
C ALA A 76 -1.30 11.38 -14.26
N CYS A 77 -1.69 10.10 -14.08
CA CYS A 77 -2.16 9.59 -12.80
C CYS A 77 -1.02 9.41 -11.77
N ILE A 78 0.25 9.36 -12.23
CA ILE A 78 1.41 9.05 -11.39
C ILE A 78 2.16 10.34 -11.05
N HIS A 79 2.29 10.61 -9.76
CA HIS A 79 3.10 11.70 -9.23
C HIS A 79 4.30 11.10 -8.48
N HIS A 80 5.49 11.16 -9.10
CA HIS A 80 6.72 10.69 -8.49
C HIS A 80 7.41 11.82 -7.70
N ILE A 81 7.83 11.51 -6.49
CA ILE A 81 8.60 12.40 -5.61
C ILE A 81 9.90 11.70 -5.26
N PHE A 82 11.02 12.34 -5.53
CA PHE A 82 12.33 11.85 -5.13
C PHE A 82 12.89 12.66 -3.95
N GLU A 83 13.31 11.97 -2.90
CA GLU A 83 14.06 12.51 -1.78
C GLU A 83 15.43 11.87 -1.74
N GLN A 84 16.48 12.65 -1.96
CA GLN A 84 17.85 12.14 -1.88
C GLN A 84 18.22 11.88 -0.42
N SER A 85 18.73 10.69 -0.13
CA SER A 85 19.17 10.30 1.20
C SER A 85 20.30 9.27 1.15
N ASP A 86 21.33 9.51 1.94
CA ASP A 86 22.39 8.54 2.21
C ASP A 86 22.05 7.58 3.36
N ASP A 87 20.89 7.78 4.00
CA ASP A 87 20.43 6.87 5.06
C ASP A 87 20.12 5.50 4.46
N PHE A 88 20.83 4.53 4.95
CA PHE A 88 20.63 3.14 4.55
C PHE A 88 19.26 2.61 5.01
N THR A 89 18.69 3.15 6.08
CA THR A 89 17.43 2.72 6.66
C THR A 89 16.26 3.20 5.81
N PHE A 90 15.37 2.28 5.41
CA PHE A 90 14.14 2.62 4.72
C PHE A 90 13.03 2.92 5.73
N HIS A 91 12.81 4.17 6.04
CA HIS A 91 11.79 4.66 6.98
C HIS A 91 10.38 4.64 6.39
N ARG A 92 9.85 3.43 6.08
CA ARG A 92 8.57 3.23 5.40
C ARG A 92 7.43 4.03 6.04
N THR A 93 7.29 3.98 7.35
CA THR A 93 6.23 4.66 8.11
C THR A 93 6.28 6.19 7.94
N LYS A 94 7.47 6.79 8.01
CA LYS A 94 7.67 8.22 7.78
C LYS A 94 7.36 8.60 6.33
N ILE A 95 7.83 7.81 5.36
CA ILE A 95 7.61 8.06 3.92
C ILE A 95 6.11 8.02 3.60
N LEU A 96 5.37 7.06 4.16
CA LEU A 96 3.91 6.98 4.02
C LEU A 96 3.21 8.20 4.60
N ASN A 97 3.61 8.64 5.80
CA ASN A 97 3.04 9.85 6.40
C ASN A 97 3.35 11.10 5.57
N ASP A 98 4.56 11.26 5.05
CA ASP A 98 4.92 12.40 4.21
C ASP A 98 3.98 12.52 2.99
N MET A 99 3.60 11.40 2.38
CA MET A 99 2.59 11.38 1.31
C MET A 99 1.17 11.59 1.86
N LEU A 100 0.79 10.89 2.94
CA LEU A 100 -0.56 10.97 3.53
C LEU A 100 -0.99 12.41 3.81
N TRP A 101 -0.10 13.23 4.37
CA TRP A 101 -0.42 14.64 4.69
C TRP A 101 -0.63 15.52 3.47
N THR A 102 -0.25 15.08 2.27
CA THR A 102 -0.53 15.78 1.00
C THR A 102 -1.81 15.30 0.31
N VAL A 103 -2.39 14.19 0.74
CA VAL A 103 -3.61 13.63 0.13
C VAL A 103 -4.82 14.51 0.39
N ASP A 104 -5.56 14.81 -0.68
CA ASP A 104 -6.79 15.61 -0.69
C ASP A 104 -8.06 14.81 -1.06
N THR A 105 -7.92 13.54 -1.43
CA THR A 105 -9.05 12.67 -1.75
C THR A 105 -9.69 12.06 -0.50
N PRO A 106 -10.99 11.73 -0.53
CA PRO A 106 -11.70 11.14 0.61
C PRO A 106 -11.13 9.79 1.09
N VAL A 107 -10.53 9.04 0.17
CA VAL A 107 -9.95 7.73 0.44
C VAL A 107 -8.46 7.76 0.11
N VAL A 108 -7.64 7.20 0.97
CA VAL A 108 -6.23 6.93 0.72
C VAL A 108 -5.95 5.44 0.84
N ALA A 109 -5.20 4.91 -0.12
CA ALA A 109 -4.71 3.54 -0.08
C ALA A 109 -3.22 3.55 0.29
N ASN A 110 -2.88 3.05 1.51
CA ASN A 110 -1.51 2.66 1.83
C ASN A 110 -1.22 1.38 1.04
N TYR A 111 -0.20 1.42 0.18
CA TYR A 111 -0.04 0.40 -0.85
C TYR A 111 1.42 0.02 -1.07
N ASP A 112 1.74 -1.27 -1.01
CA ASP A 112 3.09 -1.74 -1.29
C ASP A 112 3.34 -1.82 -2.81
N SER A 113 4.59 -1.65 -3.21
CA SER A 113 5.00 -1.50 -4.62
C SER A 113 4.91 -2.78 -5.46
N ASP A 114 4.50 -3.87 -4.86
CA ASP A 114 4.55 -5.25 -5.41
C ASP A 114 3.26 -6.03 -5.18
N ILE A 115 2.15 -5.31 -4.99
CA ILE A 115 0.84 -5.90 -4.71
C ILE A 115 -0.10 -5.72 -5.90
N ILE A 116 -0.87 -6.76 -6.20
CA ILE A 116 -1.97 -6.74 -7.16
C ILE A 116 -3.17 -7.47 -6.55
N LEU A 117 -4.36 -6.90 -6.76
CA LEU A 117 -5.64 -7.47 -6.33
C LEU A 117 -6.59 -7.60 -7.54
N PRO A 118 -7.64 -8.41 -7.46
CA PRO A 118 -8.76 -8.35 -8.40
C PRO A 118 -9.39 -6.95 -8.45
N LEU A 119 -9.92 -6.55 -9.59
CA LEU A 119 -10.47 -5.19 -9.82
C LEU A 119 -11.55 -4.82 -8.81
N GLU A 120 -12.41 -5.79 -8.48
CA GLU A 120 -13.51 -5.64 -7.54
C GLU A 120 -13.05 -5.25 -6.14
N SER A 121 -11.88 -5.73 -5.72
CA SER A 121 -11.30 -5.40 -4.41
C SER A 121 -11.08 -3.90 -4.24
N TYR A 122 -10.53 -3.24 -5.27
CA TYR A 122 -10.28 -1.79 -5.24
C TYR A 122 -11.57 -1.00 -5.27
N ILE A 123 -12.50 -1.39 -6.16
CA ILE A 123 -13.80 -0.72 -6.33
C ILE A 123 -14.62 -0.84 -5.05
N ASN A 124 -14.70 -2.03 -4.49
CA ASN A 124 -15.47 -2.28 -3.28
C ASN A 124 -14.87 -1.57 -2.08
N ALA A 125 -13.53 -1.62 -1.87
CA ALA A 125 -12.88 -0.92 -0.77
C ALA A 125 -13.11 0.59 -0.81
N THR A 126 -12.95 1.21 -2.00
CA THR A 126 -13.24 2.62 -2.20
C THR A 126 -14.71 2.95 -1.91
N ASN A 127 -15.63 2.15 -2.43
CA ASN A 127 -17.07 2.38 -2.24
C ASN A 127 -17.51 2.19 -0.79
N MET A 128 -16.98 1.19 -0.07
CA MET A 128 -17.30 0.97 1.34
C MET A 128 -17.00 2.21 2.18
N ILE A 129 -15.85 2.85 1.95
CA ILE A 129 -15.47 4.06 2.68
C ILE A 129 -16.21 5.29 2.15
N ALA A 130 -16.13 5.54 0.84
CA ALA A 130 -16.66 6.78 0.25
C ALA A 130 -18.17 6.91 0.28
N LYS A 131 -18.90 5.78 0.34
CA LYS A 131 -20.37 5.76 0.44
C LYS A 131 -20.87 5.54 1.87
N GLY A 132 -19.97 5.35 2.84
CA GLY A 132 -20.31 5.12 4.23
C GLY A 132 -21.07 3.79 4.43
N TRP A 133 -20.66 2.73 3.76
CA TRP A 133 -21.24 1.41 3.98
C TRP A 133 -21.00 0.94 5.41
N VAL A 134 -22.03 0.35 5.99
CA VAL A 134 -21.92 -0.29 7.31
C VAL A 134 -21.42 -1.71 7.09
N HIS A 135 -20.36 -2.08 7.82
CA HIS A 135 -19.89 -3.47 7.79
C HIS A 135 -20.96 -4.37 8.44
N PRO A 136 -21.33 -5.52 7.83
CA PRO A 136 -22.37 -6.41 8.38
C PRO A 136 -22.13 -6.85 9.84
N ASP A 137 -20.86 -6.97 10.21
CA ASP A 137 -20.45 -7.41 11.54
C ASP A 137 -20.03 -6.26 12.47
N ALA A 138 -20.20 -4.99 12.05
CA ALA A 138 -19.86 -3.85 12.89
C ALA A 138 -20.90 -3.68 14.01
N GLU A 139 -20.47 -3.86 15.25
CA GLU A 139 -21.28 -3.50 16.40
C GLU A 139 -21.57 -1.98 16.37
N GLY A 140 -22.86 -1.62 16.38
CA GLY A 140 -23.29 -0.22 16.42
C GLY A 140 -23.62 0.43 15.07
N GLY A 141 -23.44 -0.25 13.94
CA GLY A 141 -23.86 0.26 12.63
C GLY A 141 -23.06 1.49 12.15
N GLU A 142 -21.83 1.67 12.62
CA GLU A 142 -20.97 2.77 12.19
C GLU A 142 -20.40 2.53 10.78
N PRO A 143 -20.25 3.57 9.96
CA PRO A 143 -19.58 3.45 8.66
C PRO A 143 -18.17 2.92 8.78
N VAL A 144 -17.77 2.07 7.83
CA VAL A 144 -16.41 1.54 7.76
C VAL A 144 -15.44 2.67 7.42
N LYS A 145 -14.34 2.77 8.19
CA LYS A 145 -13.28 3.77 8.03
C LYS A 145 -11.96 3.20 7.54
N VAL A 146 -11.77 1.90 7.69
CA VAL A 146 -10.61 1.15 7.19
C VAL A 146 -11.08 -0.11 6.51
N VAL A 147 -10.56 -0.42 5.32
CA VAL A 147 -10.87 -1.65 4.61
C VAL A 147 -9.58 -2.37 4.23
N TYR A 148 -9.47 -3.62 4.65
CA TYR A 148 -8.51 -4.57 4.10
C TYR A 148 -9.15 -5.20 2.85
N PRO A 149 -8.64 -4.93 1.63
CA PRO A 149 -9.30 -5.33 0.38
C PRO A 149 -9.04 -6.79 0.01
N TYR A 150 -8.63 -7.62 0.96
CA TYR A 150 -8.32 -9.05 0.79
C TYR A 150 -8.66 -9.84 2.05
N GLY A 151 -8.86 -11.17 1.89
CA GLY A 151 -9.15 -12.10 2.98
C GLY A 151 -7.91 -12.55 3.76
N PHE A 152 -8.10 -13.31 4.82
CA PHE A 152 -7.03 -13.96 5.59
C PHE A 152 -6.62 -15.30 4.97
N GLY A 153 -5.42 -15.77 5.33
CA GLY A 153 -4.94 -17.13 5.06
C GLY A 153 -5.00 -17.50 3.58
N ASP A 154 -5.97 -18.32 3.20
CA ASP A 154 -6.12 -18.88 1.85
C ASP A 154 -6.33 -17.83 0.74
N TYR A 155 -6.58 -16.58 1.10
CA TYR A 155 -6.70 -15.48 0.16
C TYR A 155 -5.38 -14.75 -0.14
N GLN A 156 -4.27 -15.13 0.49
CA GLN A 156 -3.01 -14.41 0.38
C GLN A 156 -1.95 -15.27 -0.31
N PHE A 157 -1.38 -14.75 -1.40
CA PHE A 157 -0.38 -15.45 -2.20
C PHE A 157 0.92 -14.68 -2.34
N GLN A 158 2.04 -15.38 -2.15
CA GLN A 158 3.34 -14.99 -2.71
C GLN A 158 3.47 -15.56 -4.13
N CYS A 159 3.76 -14.70 -5.09
CA CYS A 159 3.89 -15.04 -6.50
C CYS A 159 5.37 -14.99 -6.91
N HIS A 160 6.00 -16.15 -7.03
CA HIS A 160 7.40 -16.31 -7.47
C HIS A 160 7.47 -16.27 -9.00
N VAL A 161 7.11 -15.14 -9.59
CA VAL A 161 7.01 -14.93 -11.05
C VAL A 161 8.25 -14.25 -11.59
N GLY A 162 8.64 -14.62 -12.80
CA GLY A 162 9.68 -13.97 -13.58
C GLY A 162 9.13 -12.99 -14.62
N ASP A 163 10.03 -12.47 -15.46
CA ASP A 163 9.67 -11.48 -16.49
C ASP A 163 8.69 -12.04 -17.52
N ASN A 164 8.77 -13.34 -17.84
CA ASN A 164 7.88 -13.98 -18.81
C ASN A 164 6.43 -14.02 -18.30
N GLU A 165 6.23 -14.46 -17.05
CA GLU A 165 4.90 -14.56 -16.45
C GLU A 165 4.28 -13.17 -16.30
N VAL A 166 5.06 -12.19 -15.84
CA VAL A 166 4.62 -10.80 -15.71
C VAL A 166 4.28 -10.18 -17.07
N THR A 167 5.12 -10.39 -18.09
CA THR A 167 4.88 -9.91 -19.45
C THR A 167 3.59 -10.50 -20.01
N ASN A 168 3.38 -11.82 -19.84
CA ASN A 168 2.16 -12.48 -20.27
C ASN A 168 0.92 -12.00 -19.53
N PHE A 169 1.03 -11.77 -18.21
CA PHE A 169 -0.03 -11.19 -17.39
C PHE A 169 -0.46 -9.81 -17.93
N ILE A 170 0.50 -8.90 -18.20
CA ILE A 170 0.22 -7.58 -18.74
C ILE A 170 -0.40 -7.66 -20.15
N ASN A 171 0.18 -8.48 -21.03
CA ASN A 171 -0.24 -8.58 -22.45
C ASN A 171 -1.59 -9.27 -22.63
N SER A 172 -1.98 -10.15 -21.70
CA SER A 172 -3.29 -10.81 -21.70
C SER A 172 -4.45 -9.92 -21.24
N GLY A 173 -4.17 -8.69 -20.80
CA GLY A 173 -5.15 -7.83 -20.12
C GLY A 173 -5.36 -8.25 -18.68
N PHE A 174 -4.29 -8.67 -18.02
CA PHE A 174 -4.21 -9.00 -16.60
C PHE A 174 -4.92 -10.31 -16.19
N ASN A 175 -4.71 -11.38 -16.97
CA ASN A 175 -5.19 -12.71 -16.60
C ASN A 175 -4.30 -13.33 -15.51
N PHE A 176 -4.82 -13.48 -14.29
CA PHE A 176 -4.13 -14.07 -13.13
C PHE A 176 -3.74 -15.55 -13.33
N GLU A 177 -4.28 -16.24 -14.32
CA GLU A 177 -3.87 -17.62 -14.63
C GLU A 177 -2.39 -17.76 -14.98
N TYR A 178 -1.74 -16.68 -15.44
CA TYR A 178 -0.29 -16.66 -15.67
C TYR A 178 0.54 -16.77 -14.40
N PHE A 179 -0.08 -16.59 -13.21
CA PHE A 179 0.58 -16.83 -11.94
C PHE A 179 0.39 -18.26 -11.40
N ASN A 180 -0.50 -19.07 -12.03
CA ASN A 180 -0.71 -20.46 -11.63
C ASN A 180 0.59 -21.26 -11.72
N GLY A 181 0.84 -22.09 -10.69
CA GLY A 181 2.09 -22.86 -10.57
C GLY A 181 3.28 -22.07 -9.96
N HIS A 182 3.16 -20.75 -9.85
CA HIS A 182 4.17 -19.86 -9.26
C HIS A 182 3.70 -19.27 -7.92
N MET A 183 2.52 -19.60 -7.47
CA MET A 183 1.90 -19.07 -6.25
C MET A 183 2.11 -19.99 -5.06
N ARG A 184 2.37 -19.39 -3.92
CA ARG A 184 2.41 -20.05 -2.63
C ARG A 184 1.53 -19.29 -1.65
N GLN A 185 0.70 -20.00 -0.89
CA GLN A 185 -0.07 -19.38 0.21
C GLN A 185 0.88 -18.77 1.26
N TRP A 186 0.55 -17.57 1.70
CA TRP A 186 1.33 -16.83 2.66
C TRP A 186 0.44 -15.93 3.51
N ASP A 187 0.34 -16.22 4.79
CA ASP A 187 -0.46 -15.43 5.71
C ASP A 187 0.37 -14.26 6.29
N ALA A 188 0.41 -13.14 5.56
CA ALA A 188 0.98 -11.87 6.05
C ALA A 188 0.02 -11.09 6.96
N LYS A 189 -1.21 -11.58 7.14
CA LYS A 189 -2.28 -11.02 8.00
C LYS A 189 -2.69 -9.60 7.63
N TYR A 190 -1.86 -8.60 7.94
CA TYR A 190 -2.23 -7.17 7.95
C TYR A 190 -1.35 -6.30 7.03
N GLY A 191 -0.36 -6.87 6.35
CA GLY A 191 0.52 -6.18 5.41
C GLY A 191 -0.15 -5.83 4.08
N PHE A 192 0.63 -5.68 3.00
CA PHE A 192 0.23 -5.47 1.62
C PHE A 192 -0.40 -4.11 1.33
N CYS A 193 -1.70 -3.94 1.57
CA CYS A 193 -2.40 -2.69 1.31
C CYS A 193 -3.64 -2.55 2.18
N GLN A 194 -3.99 -1.29 2.49
CA GLN A 194 -5.19 -0.95 3.23
C GLN A 194 -5.77 0.36 2.69
N PHE A 195 -7.09 0.43 2.63
CA PHE A 195 -7.82 1.64 2.27
C PHE A 195 -8.34 2.31 3.53
N PHE A 196 -8.19 3.63 3.62
CA PHE A 196 -8.61 4.42 4.77
C PHE A 196 -9.49 5.58 4.34
N ASP A 197 -10.44 5.95 5.19
CA ASP A 197 -10.95 7.32 5.22
C ASP A 197 -9.76 8.23 5.56
N THR A 198 -9.45 9.16 4.66
CA THR A 198 -8.23 9.97 4.74
C THR A 198 -8.17 10.80 6.03
N GLU A 199 -9.28 11.41 6.42
CA GLU A 199 -9.33 12.23 7.62
C GLU A 199 -9.22 11.40 8.91
N GLU A 200 -9.87 10.23 8.94
CA GLU A 200 -9.75 9.31 10.07
C GLU A 200 -8.32 8.77 10.20
N TYR A 201 -7.66 8.47 9.07
CA TYR A 201 -6.27 8.02 9.08
C TYR A 201 -5.32 9.09 9.65
N LYS A 202 -5.45 10.34 9.20
CA LYS A 202 -4.68 11.47 9.73
C LYS A 202 -4.98 11.70 11.22
N LYS A 203 -6.25 11.73 11.60
CA LYS A 203 -6.74 11.95 12.97
C LYS A 203 -6.20 10.91 13.96
N LEU A 204 -6.10 9.66 13.54
CA LEU A 204 -5.56 8.57 14.35
C LEU A 204 -4.03 8.42 14.24
N GLY A 205 -3.36 9.36 13.59
CA GLY A 205 -1.90 9.49 13.60
C GLY A 205 -1.17 8.88 12.42
N GLY A 206 -1.88 8.49 11.35
CA GLY A 206 -1.25 7.88 10.17
C GLY A 206 -0.49 6.60 10.52
N GLU A 207 0.73 6.46 9.99
CA GLU A 207 1.66 5.42 10.42
C GLU A 207 2.43 5.85 11.69
N ASN A 208 2.77 4.91 12.54
CA ASN A 208 3.59 5.23 13.72
C ASN A 208 5.07 5.29 13.34
N GLU A 209 5.61 6.50 13.21
CA GLU A 209 7.00 6.75 12.78
C GLU A 209 8.07 6.24 13.75
N ASN A 210 7.68 5.79 14.94
CA ASN A 210 8.60 5.15 15.89
C ASN A 210 8.91 3.69 15.52
N PHE A 211 8.15 3.09 14.58
CA PHE A 211 8.52 1.82 13.94
C PHE A 211 9.46 2.12 12.78
N ILE A 212 10.71 1.66 12.89
CA ILE A 212 11.78 1.96 11.95
C ILE A 212 12.02 0.74 11.05
N ALA A 213 12.02 0.95 9.73
CA ALA A 213 12.11 -0.09 8.71
C ALA A 213 10.99 -1.14 8.88
N TYR A 214 11.29 -2.43 8.77
CA TYR A 214 10.32 -3.53 8.82
C TYR A 214 10.11 -4.05 10.25
N GLY A 215 8.86 -4.34 10.58
CA GLY A 215 8.45 -5.21 11.68
C GLY A 215 7.51 -4.55 12.70
N TYR A 216 6.37 -5.20 12.92
CA TYR A 216 5.32 -4.86 13.87
C TYR A 216 4.51 -3.59 13.59
N GLU A 217 4.84 -2.80 12.57
CA GLU A 217 4.07 -1.61 12.18
C GLU A 217 2.67 -1.98 11.69
N ASP A 218 2.54 -3.08 10.95
CA ASP A 218 1.28 -3.59 10.44
C ASP A 218 0.38 -4.13 11.57
N ASP A 219 0.97 -4.85 12.54
CA ASP A 219 0.26 -5.36 13.72
C ASP A 219 -0.27 -4.19 14.57
N GLU A 220 0.58 -3.17 14.79
CA GLU A 220 0.19 -1.97 15.55
C GLU A 220 -0.93 -1.22 14.85
N ARG A 221 -0.80 -0.96 13.56
CA ARG A 221 -1.82 -0.29 12.76
C ARG A 221 -3.15 -1.03 12.84
N HIS A 222 -3.14 -2.35 12.61
CA HIS A 222 -4.35 -3.17 12.71
C HIS A 222 -4.98 -3.09 14.10
N PHE A 223 -4.20 -3.27 15.17
CA PHE A 223 -4.68 -3.17 16.54
C PHE A 223 -5.29 -1.81 16.85
N ARG A 224 -4.60 -0.73 16.50
CA ARG A 224 -5.04 0.65 16.75
C ARG A 224 -6.36 0.96 16.08
N PHE A 225 -6.48 0.66 14.79
CA PHE A 225 -7.70 0.96 14.05
C PHE A 225 -8.88 0.09 14.48
N ASN A 226 -8.67 -1.17 14.83
CA ASN A 226 -9.73 -2.00 15.44
C ASN A 226 -10.20 -1.48 16.80
N LEU A 227 -9.29 -0.90 17.60
CA LEU A 227 -9.64 -0.38 18.92
C LEU A 227 -10.29 1.00 18.85
N LEU A 228 -9.89 1.85 17.90
CA LEU A 228 -10.23 3.28 17.87
C LEU A 228 -11.20 3.67 16.75
N SER A 229 -11.40 2.80 15.76
CA SER A 229 -12.17 3.10 14.54
C SER A 229 -13.02 1.89 14.12
N SER A 230 -13.51 1.90 12.87
CA SER A 230 -14.31 0.81 12.29
C SER A 230 -13.54 0.18 11.11
N VAL A 231 -13.28 -1.12 11.22
CA VAL A 231 -12.47 -1.88 10.24
C VAL A 231 -13.34 -2.91 9.54
N GLY A 232 -13.31 -2.90 8.20
CA GLY A 232 -13.92 -3.92 7.34
C GLY A 232 -12.87 -4.74 6.60
N ARG A 233 -13.31 -5.87 6.04
CA ARG A 233 -12.46 -6.75 5.22
C ARG A 233 -13.25 -7.32 4.06
N ILE A 234 -12.60 -7.43 2.89
CA ILE A 234 -13.14 -8.06 1.70
C ILE A 234 -12.54 -9.47 1.59
N HIS A 235 -13.36 -10.47 1.30
CA HIS A 235 -12.90 -11.85 1.13
C HIS A 235 -12.54 -12.12 -0.34
N GLU A 236 -11.48 -11.42 -0.81
CA GLU A 236 -10.90 -11.54 -2.14
C GLU A 236 -9.40 -11.82 -2.05
N TYR A 237 -8.79 -12.21 -3.16
CA TYR A 237 -7.39 -12.56 -3.22
C TYR A 237 -6.47 -11.34 -3.22
N VAL A 238 -5.25 -11.52 -2.71
CA VAL A 238 -4.12 -10.61 -2.88
C VAL A 238 -2.92 -11.40 -3.41
N TYR A 239 -2.24 -10.80 -4.39
CA TYR A 239 -1.06 -11.36 -5.05
C TYR A 239 0.13 -10.46 -4.74
N HIS A 240 1.06 -10.95 -3.92
CA HIS A 240 2.33 -10.31 -3.65
C HIS A 240 3.38 -10.83 -4.62
N LEU A 241 3.84 -9.98 -5.52
CA LEU A 241 4.93 -10.29 -6.44
C LEU A 241 6.23 -10.39 -5.64
N GLU A 242 6.73 -11.60 -5.45
CA GLU A 242 7.90 -11.85 -4.59
C GLU A 242 9.15 -11.16 -5.15
N HIS A 243 10.05 -10.79 -4.26
CA HIS A 243 11.29 -10.10 -4.58
C HIS A 243 12.41 -10.53 -3.63
N GLY A 244 13.65 -10.31 -4.05
CA GLY A 244 14.83 -10.56 -3.22
C GLY A 244 14.80 -9.79 -1.91
N ARG A 245 15.31 -10.41 -0.85
CA ARG A 245 15.37 -9.81 0.49
C ARG A 245 16.63 -8.98 0.65
N THR A 246 16.50 -7.80 1.21
CA THR A 246 17.57 -6.86 1.46
C THR A 246 17.83 -6.69 2.97
N LYS A 247 18.77 -5.82 3.33
CA LYS A 247 19.04 -5.51 4.74
C LYS A 247 17.90 -4.77 5.44
N ASN A 248 17.03 -4.09 4.67
CA ASN A 248 15.84 -3.44 5.21
C ASN A 248 14.65 -4.40 5.39
N SER A 249 14.79 -5.65 4.95
CA SER A 249 13.70 -6.63 4.93
C SER A 249 13.77 -7.56 6.14
N TRP A 250 12.59 -7.83 6.72
CA TRP A 250 12.37 -8.87 7.74
C TRP A 250 13.35 -8.76 8.93
N PHE A 251 13.78 -9.91 9.47
CA PHE A 251 14.68 -9.99 10.64
C PHE A 251 16.10 -9.47 10.38
N ASN A 252 16.45 -9.11 9.15
CA ASN A 252 17.71 -8.44 8.83
C ASN A 252 17.71 -6.97 9.28
N ASN A 253 16.53 -6.40 9.57
CA ASN A 253 16.41 -5.05 10.08
C ASN A 253 16.99 -4.94 11.51
N PRO A 254 18.02 -4.09 11.75
CA PRO A 254 18.62 -3.89 13.07
C PRO A 254 17.65 -3.29 14.10
N HIS A 255 16.53 -2.70 13.65
CA HIS A 255 15.51 -2.09 14.52
C HIS A 255 14.41 -3.07 14.94
N CYS A 256 14.38 -4.29 14.41
CA CYS A 256 13.30 -5.25 14.63
C CYS A 256 13.02 -5.51 16.12
N GLU A 257 14.04 -5.64 16.95
CA GLU A 257 13.88 -5.86 18.39
C GLU A 257 13.31 -4.63 19.12
N ASN A 258 13.69 -3.42 18.70
CA ASN A 258 13.12 -2.18 19.25
C ASN A 258 11.66 -2.01 18.82
N ASN A 259 11.34 -2.31 17.56
CA ASN A 259 9.97 -2.34 17.06
C ASN A 259 9.11 -3.33 17.87
N LYS A 260 9.63 -4.52 18.13
CA LYS A 260 8.95 -5.51 18.99
C LYS A 260 8.67 -4.98 20.39
N LYS A 261 9.65 -4.36 21.03
CA LYS A 261 9.46 -3.76 22.37
C LYS A 261 8.39 -2.67 22.35
N LEU A 262 8.41 -1.81 21.34
CA LEU A 262 7.39 -0.78 21.17
C LEU A 262 6.00 -1.40 20.99
N TRP A 263 5.87 -2.42 20.14
CA TRP A 263 4.62 -3.13 19.93
C TRP A 263 4.09 -3.74 21.24
N GLU A 264 4.95 -4.44 22.00
CA GLU A 264 4.58 -5.03 23.30
C GLU A 264 4.05 -3.99 24.30
N GLN A 265 4.55 -2.74 24.25
CA GLN A 265 4.07 -1.63 25.07
C GLN A 265 2.73 -1.05 24.58
N LEU A 266 2.49 -1.06 23.26
CA LEU A 266 1.28 -0.47 22.68
C LEU A 266 0.09 -1.42 22.72
N LYS A 267 0.28 -2.71 22.43
CA LYS A 267 -0.80 -3.71 22.36
C LYS A 267 -1.55 -3.94 23.68
N VAL A 268 -0.96 -3.55 24.81
CA VAL A 268 -1.61 -3.67 26.13
C VAL A 268 -2.38 -2.41 26.54
N LYS A 269 -2.33 -1.34 25.72
CA LYS A 269 -3.06 -0.10 26.01
C LYS A 269 -4.55 -0.24 25.67
N GLY A 270 -5.39 0.20 26.58
CA GLY A 270 -6.81 0.39 26.28
C GLY A 270 -7.07 1.69 25.48
N LYS A 271 -8.30 1.84 24.96
CA LYS A 271 -8.74 2.94 24.09
C LYS A 271 -8.25 4.32 24.58
N LYS A 272 -8.51 4.68 25.84
CA LYS A 272 -8.15 5.99 26.39
C LYS A 272 -6.63 6.24 26.43
N SER A 273 -5.84 5.26 26.82
CA SER A 273 -4.37 5.40 26.91
C SER A 273 -3.70 5.38 25.55
N LEU A 274 -4.24 4.64 24.59
CA LEU A 274 -3.74 4.64 23.20
C LEU A 274 -4.07 5.96 22.50
N THR A 275 -5.28 6.48 22.66
CA THR A 275 -5.66 7.82 22.14
C THR A 275 -4.72 8.90 22.68
N LYS A 276 -4.46 8.90 24.01
CA LYS A 276 -3.52 9.84 24.62
C LYS A 276 -2.11 9.74 24.03
N TYR A 277 -1.60 8.52 23.83
CA TYR A 277 -0.29 8.29 23.19
C TYR A 277 -0.21 8.98 21.81
N TYR A 278 -1.23 8.80 20.95
CA TYR A 278 -1.25 9.42 19.61
C TYR A 278 -1.49 10.94 19.61
N GLN A 279 -2.02 11.50 20.68
CA GLN A 279 -2.10 12.96 20.86
C GLN A 279 -0.76 13.59 21.30
N GLU A 280 0.08 12.82 21.97
CA GLU A 280 1.30 13.33 22.63
C GLU A 280 2.60 12.94 21.91
N VAL A 281 2.57 11.98 20.99
CA VAL A 281 3.77 11.51 20.29
C VAL A 281 4.36 12.59 19.39
N ASP A 282 5.68 12.73 19.40
CA ASP A 282 6.40 13.88 18.84
C ASP A 282 6.22 14.06 17.33
N TYR A 283 6.15 12.96 16.57
CA TYR A 283 5.98 13.08 15.13
C TYR A 283 4.61 13.68 14.73
N ILE A 284 3.55 13.42 15.52
CA ILE A 284 2.23 14.02 15.31
C ILE A 284 2.26 15.51 15.61
N LYS A 285 2.92 15.92 16.71
CA LYS A 285 3.07 17.35 17.04
C LYS A 285 3.79 18.10 15.93
N ARG A 286 4.84 17.51 15.33
CA ARG A 286 5.56 18.10 14.20
C ARG A 286 4.72 18.26 12.94
N ARG A 287 3.75 17.36 12.71
CA ARG A 287 2.91 17.37 11.51
C ARG A 287 1.70 18.29 11.62
N ASN A 288 1.27 18.60 12.85
CA ASN A 288 0.10 19.45 13.12
C ASN A 288 0.48 20.90 13.50
N GLY A 289 1.76 21.20 13.67
CA GLY A 289 2.29 22.55 13.94
C GLY A 289 2.80 23.20 12.69
#